data_3a8cf7102cd07fc80834c1a983f0282d
#
_entry.id   3a8cf7102cd07fc80834c1a983f0282d
#
_cell.length_a   1.000
_cell.length_b   1.000
_cell.length_c   1.000
_cell.angle_alpha   90.00
_cell.angle_beta   90.00
_cell.angle_gamma   90.00
#
_symmetry.space_group_name_H-M   'P 1'
#
loop_
_entity.id
_entity.type
_entity.pdbx_description
1 polymer ?
#
loop_
_entity_poly.entity_id
_entity_poly.type
_entity_poly.pdbx_seq_one_letter_code
_entity_poly.pdbx_strand_id
1 'polypeptide(L)'
;MGTLVFHAIQHPNDRWPAWIHGNIAGKVRVIDDDTIVMAGTHIRLNGIDAPESDQTCTDAANQAWLCGKAATRALQALMAGRPLNCETSGHDRYHRVLAVCTLPDGTDINAWMVQPGWALAYYSHRYDPEEAEAHAAKRGIWASSFIPPWEWRHRHLH
;
A
#
# COMPACT_ATOMS: atom_id res chain seq x y z
N MET A 1 -22.64 16.61 -6.32
CA MET A 1 -21.33 17.00 -5.82
C MET A 1 -20.28 16.62 -6.86
N GLY A 2 -19.71 17.61 -7.51
CA GLY A 2 -18.70 17.37 -8.53
C GLY A 2 -17.40 16.90 -7.89
N THR A 3 -17.06 15.65 -8.14
CA THR A 3 -15.70 15.18 -7.88
C THR A 3 -14.80 15.88 -8.86
N LEU A 4 -13.96 16.80 -8.39
CA LEU A 4 -12.89 17.35 -9.20
C LEU A 4 -11.94 16.20 -9.53
N VAL A 5 -12.19 15.59 -10.67
CA VAL A 5 -11.23 14.66 -11.27
C VAL A 5 -10.10 15.53 -11.79
N PHE A 6 -9.05 15.68 -11.01
CA PHE A 6 -7.81 16.17 -11.58
C PHE A 6 -7.34 15.11 -12.57
N HIS A 7 -7.52 15.40 -13.83
CA HIS A 7 -6.75 14.74 -14.87
C HIS A 7 -5.29 15.09 -14.62
N ALA A 8 -4.69 14.29 -13.82
CA ALA A 8 -3.26 14.37 -13.68
C ALA A 8 -2.65 13.91 -14.96
N ILE A 9 -2.28 14.85 -15.75
CA ILE A 9 -1.81 14.88 -16.78
C ILE A 9 -0.78 14.73 -17.34
N GLN A 10 -0.59 14.87 -18.05
CA GLN A 10 -0.26 14.65 -19.35
C GLN A 10 1.09 15.06 -19.82
N HIS A 11 2.00 15.39 -18.91
CA HIS A 11 3.36 15.73 -19.29
C HIS A 11 4.37 14.87 -18.51
N PRO A 12 5.24 14.11 -19.24
CA PRO A 12 6.22 13.23 -18.59
C PRO A 12 7.19 13.92 -17.64
N ASN A 13 7.17 15.26 -17.63
CA ASN A 13 8.08 16.08 -16.83
C ASN A 13 7.39 16.90 -15.74
N ASP A 14 6.08 16.72 -15.56
CA ASP A 14 5.36 17.43 -14.51
C ASP A 14 5.73 16.84 -13.15
N ARG A 15 6.67 17.50 -12.51
CA ARG A 15 6.95 17.26 -11.10
C ARG A 15 5.78 17.81 -10.31
N TRP A 16 5.02 16.95 -9.67
CA TRP A 16 4.03 17.38 -8.71
C TRP A 16 4.70 18.21 -7.64
N PRO A 17 4.29 19.46 -7.44
CA PRO A 17 4.82 20.22 -6.33
C PRO A 17 4.54 19.49 -5.01
N ALA A 18 5.51 19.50 -4.10
CA ALA A 18 5.42 18.80 -2.82
C ALA A 18 4.23 19.24 -1.94
N TRP A 19 3.56 20.34 -2.32
CA TRP A 19 2.40 20.91 -1.63
C TRP A 19 1.05 20.55 -2.25
N ILE A 20 1.02 19.74 -3.31
CA ILE A 20 -0.26 19.33 -3.88
C ILE A 20 -0.94 18.33 -2.95
N HIS A 21 -1.94 18.82 -2.28
CA HIS A 21 -2.95 18.03 -1.64
C HIS A 21 -4.17 18.01 -2.55
N GLY A 22 -4.62 16.81 -2.94
CA GLY A 22 -5.76 16.69 -3.83
C GLY A 22 -6.32 15.28 -3.83
N ASN A 23 -7.36 15.10 -4.62
CA ASN A 23 -7.97 13.80 -4.84
C ASN A 23 -7.78 13.41 -6.29
N ILE A 24 -7.36 12.17 -6.52
CA ILE A 24 -7.32 11.56 -7.85
C ILE A 24 -8.17 10.30 -7.80
N ALA A 25 -8.92 10.05 -8.88
CA ALA A 25 -9.82 8.91 -8.94
C ALA A 25 -9.69 8.18 -10.27
N GLY A 26 -9.82 6.87 -10.25
CA GLY A 26 -9.79 6.05 -11.45
C GLY A 26 -9.50 4.60 -11.17
N LYS A 27 -9.46 3.80 -12.24
CA LYS A 27 -9.05 2.41 -12.17
C LYS A 27 -7.54 2.32 -11.99
N VAL A 28 -7.11 1.28 -11.28
CA VAL A 28 -5.71 1.08 -10.95
C VAL A 28 -5.24 -0.30 -11.36
N ARG A 29 -3.93 -0.40 -11.59
CA ARG A 29 -3.21 -1.66 -11.69
C ARG A 29 -2.30 -1.79 -10.49
N VAL A 30 -2.35 -2.92 -9.82
CA VAL A 30 -1.45 -3.23 -8.70
C VAL A 30 -0.11 -3.64 -9.29
N ILE A 31 0.97 -2.94 -8.88
CA ILE A 31 2.33 -3.29 -9.29
C ILE A 31 2.93 -4.27 -8.29
N ASP A 32 2.80 -3.96 -6.99
CA ASP A 32 3.29 -4.78 -5.91
C ASP A 32 2.43 -4.54 -4.64
N ASP A 33 2.97 -4.91 -3.51
CA ASP A 33 2.32 -4.98 -2.20
C ASP A 33 1.82 -3.64 -1.65
N ASP A 34 2.39 -2.52 -2.06
CA ASP A 34 1.99 -1.18 -1.58
C ASP A 34 2.00 -0.11 -2.66
N THR A 35 2.16 -0.49 -3.92
CA THR A 35 2.23 0.44 -5.05
C THR A 35 1.23 0.07 -6.14
N ILE A 36 0.46 1.06 -6.53
CA ILE A 36 -0.53 0.96 -7.61
C ILE A 36 -0.22 2.01 -8.67
N VAL A 37 -0.74 1.78 -9.88
CA VAL A 37 -0.64 2.75 -10.98
C VAL A 37 -2.04 3.16 -11.41
N MET A 38 -2.27 4.47 -11.44
CA MET A 38 -3.50 5.08 -11.93
C MET A 38 -3.14 6.05 -13.06
N ALA A 39 -3.59 5.76 -14.29
CA ALA A 39 -3.33 6.61 -15.46
C ALA A 39 -1.84 6.99 -15.61
N GLY A 40 -0.94 6.03 -15.42
CA GLY A 40 0.50 6.25 -15.50
C GLY A 40 1.15 6.84 -14.26
N THR A 41 0.37 7.24 -13.26
CA THR A 41 0.89 7.78 -11.99
C THR A 41 1.11 6.65 -11.00
N HIS A 42 2.34 6.52 -10.51
CA HIS A 42 2.68 5.59 -9.45
C HIS A 42 2.25 6.15 -8.10
N ILE A 43 1.43 5.41 -7.40
CA ILE A 43 0.90 5.78 -6.08
C ILE A 43 1.39 4.77 -5.07
N ARG A 44 2.06 5.27 -4.02
CA ARG A 44 2.41 4.47 -2.86
C ARG A 44 1.36 4.67 -1.79
N LEU A 45 0.82 3.58 -1.29
CA LEU A 45 -0.16 3.61 -0.20
C LEU A 45 0.52 4.12 1.07
N ASN A 46 0.09 5.30 1.50
CA ASN A 46 0.73 6.00 2.62
C ASN A 46 0.34 5.41 3.96
N GLY A 47 1.27 5.47 4.91
CA GLY A 47 1.04 5.04 6.29
C GLY A 47 1.18 3.55 6.54
N ILE A 48 1.52 2.78 5.52
CA ILE A 48 1.71 1.33 5.61
C ILE A 48 3.02 0.90 4.93
N ASP A 49 3.50 -0.27 5.30
CA ASP A 49 4.61 -0.94 4.63
C ASP A 49 4.34 -2.44 4.59
N ALA A 50 4.22 -2.99 3.41
CA ALA A 50 3.95 -4.41 3.20
C ALA A 50 5.24 -5.17 2.90
N PRO A 51 5.29 -6.50 3.13
CA PRO A 51 6.48 -7.28 2.79
C PRO A 51 6.84 -7.12 1.31
N GLU A 52 8.12 -6.98 1.03
CA GLU A 52 8.62 -6.85 -0.34
C GLU A 52 8.19 -8.05 -1.19
N SER A 53 8.05 -7.86 -2.50
CA SER A 53 7.52 -8.90 -3.39
C SER A 53 8.33 -10.20 -3.37
N ASP A 54 9.62 -10.13 -3.05
CA ASP A 54 10.51 -11.28 -2.89
C ASP A 54 10.69 -11.71 -1.44
N GLN A 55 10.06 -11.02 -0.49
CA GLN A 55 10.19 -11.30 0.93
C GLN A 55 9.50 -12.59 1.32
N THR A 56 10.16 -13.37 2.17
CA THR A 56 9.60 -14.57 2.78
C THR A 56 9.37 -14.35 4.27
N CYS A 57 8.38 -15.07 4.79
CA CYS A 57 8.07 -15.19 6.22
C CYS A 57 8.16 -16.65 6.60
N THR A 58 8.32 -16.96 7.89
CA THR A 58 8.42 -18.34 8.40
C THR A 58 7.22 -18.64 9.28
N ASP A 59 6.42 -19.64 8.91
CA ASP A 59 5.21 -19.98 9.65
C ASP A 59 5.51 -20.79 10.96
N ALA A 60 4.46 -21.10 11.68
CA ALA A 60 4.57 -21.83 12.95
C ALA A 60 5.13 -23.26 12.78
N ALA A 61 5.03 -23.83 11.58
CA ALA A 61 5.61 -25.13 11.24
C ALA A 61 7.06 -25.02 10.72
N ASN A 62 7.68 -23.85 10.89
CA ASN A 62 9.03 -23.53 10.44
C ASN A 62 9.20 -23.63 8.92
N GLN A 63 8.11 -23.39 8.17
CA GLN A 63 8.11 -23.40 6.72
C GLN A 63 8.16 -21.96 6.19
N ALA A 64 9.06 -21.70 5.24
CA ALA A 64 9.09 -20.42 4.54
C ALA A 64 7.93 -20.31 3.56
N TRP A 65 7.33 -19.12 3.48
CA TRP A 65 6.29 -18.84 2.50
C TRP A 65 6.45 -17.43 1.93
N LEU A 66 5.92 -17.23 0.74
CA LEU A 66 6.10 -16.00 -0.04
C LEU A 66 5.08 -14.94 0.43
N CYS A 67 5.32 -14.36 1.61
CA CYS A 67 4.39 -13.41 2.21
C CYS A 67 4.28 -12.10 1.42
N GLY A 68 5.34 -11.66 0.76
CA GLY A 68 5.28 -10.48 -0.12
C GLY A 68 4.36 -10.69 -1.31
N LYS A 69 4.48 -11.84 -1.98
CA LYS A 69 3.59 -12.18 -3.10
C LYS A 69 2.15 -12.37 -2.64
N ALA A 70 1.95 -12.95 -1.46
CA ALA A 70 0.62 -13.12 -0.89
C ALA A 70 -0.05 -11.78 -0.60
N ALA A 71 0.69 -10.80 -0.06
CA ALA A 71 0.18 -9.45 0.16
C ALA A 71 -0.22 -8.77 -1.15
N THR A 72 0.62 -8.87 -2.18
CA THR A 72 0.31 -8.33 -3.52
C THR A 72 -0.97 -8.96 -4.09
N ARG A 73 -1.11 -10.27 -3.99
CA ARG A 73 -2.32 -10.98 -4.45
C ARG A 73 -3.56 -10.57 -3.67
N ALA A 74 -3.43 -10.35 -2.37
CA ALA A 74 -4.54 -9.87 -1.54
C ALA A 74 -5.02 -8.50 -2.01
N LEU A 75 -4.09 -7.58 -2.28
CA LEU A 75 -4.43 -6.26 -2.81
C LEU A 75 -5.07 -6.35 -4.20
N GLN A 76 -4.52 -7.16 -5.09
CA GLN A 76 -5.09 -7.39 -6.42
C GLN A 76 -6.53 -7.93 -6.33
N ALA A 77 -6.78 -8.88 -5.44
CA ALA A 77 -8.11 -9.46 -5.24
C ALA A 77 -9.09 -8.41 -4.68
N LEU A 78 -8.65 -7.58 -3.75
CA LEU A 78 -9.46 -6.51 -3.21
C LEU A 78 -9.85 -5.51 -4.31
N MET A 79 -8.91 -5.16 -5.16
CA MET A 79 -9.16 -4.19 -6.23
C MET A 79 -10.13 -4.71 -7.27
N ALA A 80 -9.90 -5.91 -7.82
CA ALA A 80 -10.77 -6.62 -8.77
C ALA A 80 -11.38 -5.69 -9.84
N GLY A 81 -10.59 -4.77 -10.39
CA GLY A 81 -11.04 -3.81 -11.40
C GLY A 81 -11.90 -2.67 -10.89
N ARG A 82 -12.10 -2.55 -9.57
CA ARG A 82 -12.86 -1.44 -8.99
C ARG A 82 -12.05 -0.15 -9.03
N PRO A 83 -12.71 1.01 -9.25
CA PRO A 83 -12.03 2.28 -9.20
C PRO A 83 -11.67 2.67 -7.76
N LEU A 84 -10.66 3.51 -7.62
CA LEU A 84 -10.27 4.10 -6.34
C LEU A 84 -10.42 5.61 -6.36
N ASN A 85 -10.63 6.17 -5.18
CA ASN A 85 -10.43 7.59 -4.92
C ASN A 85 -9.26 7.71 -3.96
N CYS A 86 -8.22 8.43 -4.37
CA CYS A 86 -6.99 8.58 -3.60
C CYS A 86 -6.81 10.03 -3.16
N GLU A 87 -6.69 10.24 -1.86
CA GLU A 87 -6.34 11.53 -1.28
C GLU A 87 -4.82 11.61 -1.18
N THR A 88 -4.23 12.54 -1.94
CA THR A 88 -2.79 12.68 -2.07
C THR A 88 -2.22 13.60 -1.00
N SER A 89 -1.01 13.31 -0.53
CA SER A 89 -0.34 14.08 0.54
C SER A 89 1.13 14.38 0.22
N GLY A 90 1.50 14.39 -1.05
CA GLY A 90 2.87 14.63 -1.48
C GLY A 90 3.44 13.47 -2.26
N HIS A 91 4.76 13.36 -2.31
CA HIS A 91 5.44 12.27 -3.01
C HIS A 91 6.70 11.85 -2.24
N ASP A 92 7.16 10.64 -2.51
CA ASP A 92 8.39 10.13 -1.92
C ASP A 92 9.62 10.49 -2.78
N ARG A 93 10.79 10.07 -2.32
CA ARG A 93 12.06 10.33 -3.04
C ARG A 93 12.16 9.59 -4.38
N TYR A 94 11.29 8.63 -4.64
CA TYR A 94 11.22 7.88 -5.91
C TYR A 94 10.15 8.44 -6.85
N HIS A 95 9.60 9.63 -6.55
CA HIS A 95 8.56 10.30 -7.33
C HIS A 95 7.22 9.55 -7.37
N ARG A 96 6.97 8.66 -6.41
CA ARG A 96 5.64 8.08 -6.24
C ARG A 96 4.78 9.03 -5.42
N VAL A 97 3.54 9.19 -5.85
CA VAL A 97 2.57 9.98 -5.08
C VAL A 97 2.17 9.20 -3.83
N LEU A 98 2.24 9.83 -2.67
CA LEU A 98 1.77 9.24 -1.42
C LEU A 98 0.27 9.50 -1.29
N ALA A 99 -0.52 8.46 -0.99
CA ALA A 99 -1.96 8.61 -0.89
C ALA A 99 -2.60 7.61 0.06
N VAL A 100 -3.74 8.03 0.61
CA VAL A 100 -4.72 7.17 1.25
C VAL A 100 -5.85 6.97 0.26
N CYS A 101 -6.15 5.72 -0.08
CA CYS A 101 -7.09 5.40 -1.15
C CYS A 101 -8.31 4.66 -0.60
N THR A 102 -9.48 4.99 -1.13
CA THR A 102 -10.74 4.39 -0.73
C THR A 102 -11.48 3.80 -1.93
N LEU A 103 -12.17 2.69 -1.69
CA LEU A 103 -13.12 2.11 -2.63
C LEU A 103 -14.41 2.96 -2.67
N PRO A 104 -15.28 2.78 -3.70
CA PRO A 104 -16.54 3.51 -3.76
C PRO A 104 -17.45 3.34 -2.54
N ASP A 105 -17.35 2.22 -1.83
CA ASP A 105 -18.11 1.96 -0.61
C ASP A 105 -17.51 2.63 0.64
N GLY A 106 -16.40 3.37 0.49
CA GLY A 106 -15.72 4.05 1.59
C GLY A 106 -14.63 3.23 2.29
N THR A 107 -14.38 2.00 1.87
CA THR A 107 -13.31 1.17 2.43
C THR A 107 -11.95 1.82 2.20
N ASP A 108 -11.23 2.12 3.29
CA ASP A 108 -9.83 2.56 3.25
C ASP A 108 -8.96 1.34 2.93
N ILE A 109 -8.40 1.28 1.72
CA ILE A 109 -7.60 0.12 1.31
C ILE A 109 -6.26 0.06 2.04
N ASN A 110 -5.73 1.19 2.49
CA ASN A 110 -4.50 1.20 3.29
C ASN A 110 -4.77 0.51 4.64
N ALA A 111 -5.85 0.88 5.33
CA ALA A 111 -6.28 0.20 6.55
C ALA A 111 -6.59 -1.28 6.31
N TRP A 112 -7.23 -1.58 5.17
CA TRP A 112 -7.58 -2.95 4.82
C TRP A 112 -6.35 -3.85 4.66
N MET A 113 -5.22 -3.30 4.22
CA MET A 113 -3.98 -4.07 4.13
C MET A 113 -3.40 -4.39 5.52
N VAL A 114 -3.59 -3.50 6.48
CA VAL A 114 -3.07 -3.68 7.85
C VAL A 114 -3.96 -4.61 8.67
N GLN A 115 -5.28 -4.46 8.57
CA GLN A 115 -6.24 -5.17 9.40
C GLN A 115 -6.16 -6.71 9.30
N PRO A 116 -6.04 -7.34 8.10
CA PRO A 116 -5.82 -8.78 7.99
C PRO A 116 -4.36 -9.20 8.15
N GLY A 117 -3.45 -8.27 8.38
CA GLY A 117 -2.04 -8.57 8.59
C GLY A 117 -1.21 -8.73 7.32
N TRP A 118 -1.57 -8.03 6.24
CA TRP A 118 -0.76 -8.00 5.02
C TRP A 118 0.28 -6.90 5.01
N ALA A 119 0.11 -5.88 5.85
CA ALA A 119 1.05 -4.76 5.96
C ALA A 119 1.20 -4.32 7.39
N LEU A 120 2.30 -3.62 7.67
CA LEU A 120 2.56 -2.96 8.95
C LEU A 120 2.15 -1.49 8.87
N ALA A 121 1.75 -0.91 9.99
CA ALA A 121 1.67 0.54 10.13
C ALA A 121 3.08 1.12 10.01
N TYR A 122 3.21 2.25 9.31
CA TYR A 122 4.53 2.79 8.99
C TYR A 122 4.51 4.32 8.90
N TYR A 123 5.52 4.96 9.48
CA TYR A 123 5.75 6.41 9.50
C TYR A 123 4.70 7.23 10.25
N SER A 124 3.50 6.77 10.44
CA SER A 124 2.46 7.51 11.17
C SER A 124 1.73 6.57 12.13
N HIS A 125 0.94 7.14 13.03
CA HIS A 125 0.11 6.38 13.96
C HIS A 125 -1.29 6.11 13.43
N ARG A 126 -1.54 6.46 12.16
CA ARG A 126 -2.88 6.37 11.56
C ARG A 126 -3.48 4.98 11.63
N TYR A 127 -2.65 3.95 11.40
CA TYR A 127 -3.11 2.56 11.32
C TYR A 127 -2.66 1.70 12.51
N ASP A 128 -2.22 2.32 13.58
CA ASP A 128 -1.82 1.61 14.80
C ASP A 128 -2.94 0.74 15.39
N PRO A 129 -4.23 1.18 15.43
CA PRO A 129 -5.30 0.32 15.93
C PRO A 129 -5.48 -0.95 15.12
N GLU A 130 -5.44 -0.86 13.78
CA GLU A 130 -5.58 -2.01 12.89
C GLU A 130 -4.40 -2.97 13.04
N GLU A 131 -3.19 -2.44 13.20
CA GLU A 131 -1.99 -3.26 13.44
C GLU A 131 -2.08 -3.99 14.78
N ALA A 132 -2.48 -3.29 15.84
CA ALA A 132 -2.63 -3.89 17.16
C ALA A 132 -3.65 -5.04 17.16
N GLU A 133 -4.74 -4.88 16.45
CA GLU A 133 -5.77 -5.90 16.28
C GLU A 133 -5.24 -7.11 15.51
N ALA A 134 -4.55 -6.88 14.37
CA ALA A 134 -3.96 -7.94 13.57
C ALA A 134 -2.90 -8.72 14.35
N HIS A 135 -2.05 -8.01 15.08
CA HIS A 135 -1.01 -8.61 15.91
C HIS A 135 -1.61 -9.47 17.03
N ALA A 136 -2.57 -8.94 17.78
CA ALA A 136 -3.21 -9.68 18.87
C ALA A 136 -3.94 -10.93 18.38
N ALA A 137 -4.56 -10.88 17.20
CA ALA A 137 -5.28 -11.98 16.59
C ALA A 137 -4.37 -12.91 15.75
N LYS A 138 -3.08 -12.61 15.64
CA LYS A 138 -2.11 -13.37 14.83
C LYS A 138 -2.57 -13.54 13.38
N ARG A 139 -3.04 -12.44 12.77
CA ARG A 139 -3.50 -12.45 11.38
C ARG A 139 -2.34 -12.28 10.41
N GLY A 140 -2.43 -12.94 9.26
CA GLY A 140 -1.48 -12.78 8.17
C GLY A 140 -0.05 -13.03 8.59
N ILE A 141 0.84 -12.06 8.35
CA ILE A 141 2.26 -12.18 8.72
C ILE A 141 2.48 -12.29 10.23
N TRP A 142 1.51 -11.84 11.05
CA TRP A 142 1.61 -11.91 12.51
C TRP A 142 1.49 -13.35 13.06
N ALA A 143 1.02 -14.30 12.24
CA ALA A 143 1.07 -15.73 12.54
C ALA A 143 2.44 -16.34 12.24
N SER A 144 3.36 -15.57 11.70
CA SER A 144 4.69 -15.99 11.24
C SER A 144 5.78 -15.22 11.95
N SER A 145 7.02 -15.73 11.84
CA SER A 145 8.22 -14.95 12.12
C SER A 145 8.62 -14.22 10.85
N PHE A 146 8.94 -12.94 10.98
CA PHE A 146 9.36 -12.11 9.84
C PHE A 146 10.24 -10.96 10.33
N ILE A 147 11.01 -10.42 9.43
CA ILE A 147 11.66 -9.11 9.66
C ILE A 147 10.80 -8.02 9.02
N PRO A 148 10.80 -6.79 9.59
CA PRO A 148 10.03 -5.71 8.99
C PRO A 148 10.43 -5.45 7.54
N PRO A 149 9.49 -5.04 6.66
CA PRO A 149 9.81 -4.80 5.25
C PRO A 149 10.96 -3.81 5.04
N TRP A 150 11.03 -2.74 5.83
CA TRP A 150 12.13 -1.77 5.75
C TRP A 150 13.49 -2.39 6.09
N GLU A 151 13.53 -3.35 7.00
CA GLU A 151 14.76 -4.07 7.34
C GLU A 151 15.13 -5.07 6.26
N TRP A 152 14.14 -5.75 5.68
CA TRP A 152 14.36 -6.63 4.53
C TRP A 152 15.00 -5.87 3.37
N ARG A 153 14.44 -4.70 3.01
CA ARG A 153 15.02 -3.84 1.97
C ARG A 153 16.45 -3.46 2.28
N HIS A 154 16.71 -3.06 3.53
CA HIS A 154 18.05 -2.65 3.95
C HIS A 154 19.07 -3.79 3.81
N ARG A 155 18.69 -5.03 4.16
CA ARG A 155 19.57 -6.20 4.05
C ARG A 155 19.79 -6.67 2.61
N HIS A 156 18.89 -6.34 1.69
CA HIS A 156 18.90 -6.80 0.30
C HIS A 156 19.16 -5.66 -0.69
N LEU A 157 19.75 -4.55 -0.22
CA LEU A 157 20.21 -3.49 -1.10
C LEU A 157 21.41 -3.97 -1.92
N HIS A 158 21.32 -3.74 -3.22
CA HIS A 158 22.38 -4.02 -4.17
C HIS A 158 22.96 -2.72 -4.71
#